data_238f573a699df7a01d19a22be0863fc2
#
_entry.id   238f573a699df7a01d19a22be0863fc2
#
_cell.length_a   1.000
_cell.length_b   1.000
_cell.length_c   1.000
_cell.angle_alpha   90.00
_cell.angle_beta   90.00
_cell.angle_gamma   90.00
#
_symmetry.space_group_name_H-M   'P 1'
#
loop_
_entity.id
_entity.type
_entity.pdbx_description
1 polymer ?
#
loop_
_entity_poly.entity_id
_entity_poly.type
_entity_poly.pdbx_seq_one_letter_code
_entity_poly.pdbx_strand_id
1 'polypeptide(L)'
;MSVNFQQGYPRILFFSSSYCTPCKPVEEMLKRINISMFGKKLYIEKIDVEKNYKLTAEYKITSLPTVIVAERRLSLNIQEEDIIDAILYG
;
A
#
# COMPACT_ATOMS: atom_id res chain seq x y z
N MET A 1 -6.60 25.40 -9.58
CA MET A 1 -6.61 24.90 -9.33
C MET A 1 -6.60 24.10 -9.15
N SER A 2 -6.42 23.59 -9.07
CA SER A 2 -6.40 22.82 -8.88
C SER A 2 -6.68 22.02 -8.70
N VAL A 3 -6.66 21.86 -8.83
CA VAL A 3 -7.03 21.08 -8.63
C VAL A 3 -7.02 19.98 -8.32
N ASN A 4 -6.59 19.45 -8.53
CA ASN A 4 -6.55 18.34 -8.27
C ASN A 4 -6.48 17.83 -7.15
N PHE A 5 -6.26 18.18 -6.59
CA PHE A 5 -6.18 17.81 -5.59
C PHE A 5 -7.09 17.24 -5.05
N GLN A 6 -7.73 17.37 -5.34
CA GLN A 6 -8.63 16.96 -4.75
C GLN A 6 -8.96 15.74 -4.95
N GLN A 7 -8.45 15.09 -5.65
CA GLN A 7 -8.78 13.85 -5.82
C GLN A 7 -8.49 13.08 -4.78
N GLY A 8 -7.87 13.46 -3.89
CA GLY A 8 -7.88 12.70 -2.86
C GLY A 8 -6.71 12.03 -2.45
N TYR A 9 -6.78 10.78 -2.18
CA TYR A 9 -5.76 10.03 -1.49
C TYR A 9 -4.73 9.48 -2.43
N PRO A 10 -3.48 9.29 -1.96
CA PRO A 10 -2.44 8.77 -2.81
C PRO A 10 -2.71 7.33 -3.21
N ARG A 11 -2.05 6.93 -4.27
CA ARG A 11 -2.11 5.57 -4.72
C ARG A 11 -1.29 4.70 -3.77
N ILE A 12 -1.80 3.53 -3.47
CA ILE A 12 -1.15 2.60 -2.57
C ILE A 12 -0.73 1.37 -3.34
N LEU A 13 0.54 1.02 -3.25
CA LEU A 13 1.06 -0.19 -3.88
C LEU A 13 1.38 -1.19 -2.79
N PHE A 14 0.81 -2.38 -2.90
CA PHE A 14 1.01 -3.43 -1.92
C PHE A 14 1.69 -4.61 -2.59
N PHE A 15 2.97 -4.81 -2.27
CA PHE A 15 3.75 -5.90 -2.85
C PHE A 15 3.66 -7.13 -1.97
N SER A 16 3.27 -8.26 -2.55
CA SER A 16 3.09 -9.50 -1.82
C SER A 16 3.38 -10.69 -2.72
N SER A 17 3.25 -11.89 -2.18
CA SER A 17 3.35 -13.11 -2.97
C SER A 17 2.42 -14.14 -2.36
N SER A 18 2.18 -15.22 -3.10
CA SER A 18 1.32 -16.28 -2.62
C SER A 18 1.94 -17.05 -1.45
N TYR A 19 3.24 -16.92 -1.27
CA TYR A 19 3.92 -17.60 -0.18
C TYR A 19 4.20 -16.71 1.02
N CYS A 20 3.75 -15.50 0.99
CA CYS A 20 4.05 -14.54 2.03
C CYS A 20 2.99 -14.60 3.12
N THR A 21 3.27 -15.33 4.20
CA THR A 21 2.35 -15.43 5.31
C THR A 21 2.12 -14.07 5.99
N PRO A 22 3.17 -13.29 6.30
CA PRO A 22 2.94 -11.99 6.94
C PRO A 22 2.26 -10.95 6.06
N CYS A 23 2.06 -11.24 4.78
CA CYS A 23 1.33 -10.33 3.92
C CYS A 23 -0.17 -10.33 4.21
N LYS A 24 -0.68 -11.44 4.74
CA LYS A 24 -2.12 -11.56 4.97
C LYS A 24 -2.68 -10.54 5.96
N PRO A 25 -2.09 -10.37 7.15
CA PRO A 25 -2.61 -9.35 8.05
C PRO A 25 -2.52 -7.94 7.48
N VAL A 26 -1.50 -7.68 6.68
CA VAL A 26 -1.38 -6.35 6.06
C VAL A 26 -2.48 -6.14 5.03
N GLU A 27 -2.79 -7.18 4.28
CA GLU A 27 -3.88 -7.10 3.32
C GLU A 27 -5.20 -6.80 4.02
N GLU A 28 -5.43 -7.43 5.17
CA GLU A 28 -6.64 -7.18 5.93
C GLU A 28 -6.67 -5.74 6.47
N MET A 29 -5.53 -5.24 6.89
CA MET A 29 -5.44 -3.85 7.33
C MET A 29 -5.86 -2.90 6.22
N LEU A 30 -5.37 -3.15 5.01
CA LEU A 30 -5.69 -2.30 3.88
C LEU A 30 -7.16 -2.36 3.54
N LYS A 31 -7.77 -3.53 3.65
CA LYS A 31 -9.20 -3.67 3.40
C LYS A 31 -10.02 -2.89 4.41
N ARG A 32 -9.64 -2.98 5.68
CA ARG A 32 -10.36 -2.27 6.73
C ARG A 32 -10.27 -0.75 6.53
N ILE A 33 -9.08 -0.29 6.21
CA ILE A 33 -8.86 1.14 5.99
C ILE A 33 -9.69 1.62 4.81
N ASN A 34 -9.68 0.85 3.73
CA ASN A 34 -10.39 1.23 2.53
C ASN A 34 -11.90 1.34 2.77
N ILE A 35 -12.44 0.45 3.59
CA ILE A 35 -13.87 0.43 3.83
C ILE A 35 -14.30 1.47 4.83
N SER A 36 -13.58 1.60 5.94
CA SER A 36 -14.11 2.29 7.09
C SER A 36 -13.55 3.68 7.36
N MET A 37 -12.38 3.99 6.83
CA MET A 37 -11.74 5.21 7.30
C MET A 37 -12.11 6.49 6.58
N PHE A 38 -12.26 6.44 5.28
CA PHE A 38 -12.29 7.69 4.55
C PHE A 38 -13.59 7.97 3.81
N GLY A 39 -14.51 7.04 3.82
CA GLY A 39 -15.76 7.23 3.10
C GLY A 39 -15.59 7.32 1.61
N LYS A 40 -14.37 7.25 1.12
CA LYS A 40 -14.07 7.24 -0.28
C LYS A 40 -13.19 6.06 -0.57
N LYS A 41 -13.27 5.58 -1.78
CA LYS A 41 -12.50 4.45 -2.17
C LYS A 41 -11.03 4.82 -2.34
N LEU A 42 -10.16 4.15 -1.65
CA LEU A 42 -8.73 4.30 -1.85
C LEU A 42 -8.31 3.46 -3.04
N TYR A 43 -7.29 3.92 -3.72
CA TYR A 43 -6.79 3.19 -4.87
C TYR A 43 -5.63 2.31 -4.42
N ILE A 44 -5.93 1.04 -4.19
CA ILE A 44 -4.95 0.07 -3.70
C ILE A 44 -4.68 -0.93 -4.78
N GLU A 45 -3.42 -1.05 -5.16
CA GLU A 45 -3.01 -1.98 -6.18
C GLU A 45 -2.17 -3.07 -5.54
N LYS A 46 -2.65 -4.31 -5.60
CA LYS A 46 -1.92 -5.45 -5.07
C LYS A 46 -1.04 -6.01 -6.16
N ILE A 47 0.25 -6.10 -5.88
CA ILE A 47 1.22 -6.54 -6.85
C ILE A 47 1.86 -7.84 -6.40
N ASP A 48 1.69 -8.88 -7.19
CA ASP A 48 2.28 -10.17 -6.93
C ASP A 48 3.68 -10.15 -7.52
N VAL A 49 4.68 -10.20 -6.63
CA VAL A 49 6.06 -10.07 -7.09
C VAL A 49 6.49 -11.23 -7.98
N GLU A 50 5.81 -12.36 -7.90
CA GLU A 50 6.15 -13.50 -8.74
C GLU A 50 5.70 -13.31 -10.18
N LYS A 51 4.79 -12.39 -10.40
CA LYS A 51 4.25 -12.14 -11.74
C LYS A 51 4.63 -10.77 -12.28
N ASN A 52 5.32 -9.97 -11.49
CA ASN A 52 5.66 -8.61 -11.88
C ASN A 52 7.12 -8.31 -11.57
N TYR A 53 8.01 -9.07 -12.17
CA TYR A 53 9.43 -8.94 -11.89
C TYR A 53 9.97 -7.56 -12.20
N LYS A 54 9.52 -6.98 -13.29
CA LYS A 54 10.00 -5.68 -13.69
C LYS A 54 9.68 -4.61 -12.67
N LEU A 55 8.42 -4.57 -12.28
CA LEU A 55 7.96 -3.59 -11.31
C LEU A 55 8.63 -3.81 -9.96
N THR A 56 8.76 -5.07 -9.57
CA THR A 56 9.40 -5.42 -8.32
C THR A 56 10.85 -4.94 -8.29
N ALA A 57 11.56 -5.11 -9.39
CA ALA A 57 12.94 -4.66 -9.49
C ALA A 57 13.02 -3.14 -9.53
N GLU A 58 12.09 -2.52 -10.22
CA GLU A 58 12.04 -1.08 -10.36
C GLU A 58 11.90 -0.40 -9.01
N TYR A 59 11.06 -0.96 -8.15
CA TYR A 59 10.86 -0.41 -6.81
C TYR A 59 11.84 -0.97 -5.79
N LYS A 60 12.74 -1.85 -6.22
CA LYS A 60 13.79 -2.43 -5.37
C LYS A 60 13.19 -3.07 -4.13
N ILE A 61 12.20 -3.93 -4.36
CA ILE A 61 11.53 -4.62 -3.27
C ILE A 61 12.41 -5.76 -2.78
N THR A 62 12.80 -5.71 -1.52
CA THR A 62 13.69 -6.73 -0.95
C THR A 62 13.04 -7.53 0.17
N SER A 63 11.88 -7.13 0.62
CA SER A 63 11.18 -7.88 1.66
C SER A 63 9.68 -7.78 1.42
N LEU A 64 8.95 -8.72 1.96
CA LEU A 64 7.50 -8.74 1.84
C LEU A 64 6.89 -8.89 3.22
N PRO A 65 5.81 -8.23 3.50
CA PRO A 65 5.12 -7.28 2.62
C PRO A 65 5.83 -5.94 2.55
N THR A 66 5.57 -5.22 1.47
CA THR A 66 6.00 -3.83 1.35
C THR A 66 4.80 -3.04 0.85
N VAL A 67 4.52 -1.93 1.52
CA VAL A 67 3.43 -1.05 1.14
C VAL A 67 4.04 0.31 0.84
N ILE A 68 3.73 0.85 -0.33
CA ILE A 68 4.21 2.16 -0.72
C ILE A 68 3.03 3.08 -0.87
N VAL A 69 3.03 4.17 -0.09
CA VAL A 69 1.97 5.17 -0.12
C VAL A 69 2.61 6.44 -0.63
N ALA A 70 2.29 6.81 -1.87
CA ALA A 70 2.97 7.91 -2.55
C ALA A 70 4.46 7.60 -2.58
N GLU A 71 5.28 8.32 -1.84
CA GLU A 71 6.72 8.05 -1.82
C GLU A 71 7.17 7.38 -0.55
N ARG A 72 6.25 7.14 0.35
CA ARG A 72 6.60 6.57 1.65
C ARG A 72 6.55 5.07 1.59
N ARG A 73 7.63 4.44 1.99
CA ARG A 73 7.75 2.99 1.94
C ARG A 73 7.64 2.41 3.33
N LEU A 74 6.72 1.45 3.49
CA LEU A 74 6.54 0.75 4.75
C LEU A 74 6.88 -0.71 4.57
N SER A 75 7.75 -1.22 5.43
CA SER A 75 8.09 -2.63 5.41
C SER A 75 8.48 -3.02 6.83
N LEU A 76 8.49 -4.30 7.12
CA LEU A 76 8.82 -4.79 8.44
C LEU A 76 7.91 -4.19 9.51
N ASN A 77 7.25 -5.03 10.24
CA ASN A 77 6.37 -4.58 11.34
C ASN A 77 5.39 -3.50 10.94
N ILE A 78 4.74 -3.67 9.80
CA ILE A 78 3.77 -2.68 9.35
C ILE A 78 2.56 -2.70 10.26
N GLN A 79 2.21 -1.53 10.80
CA GLN A 79 1.04 -1.38 11.63
C GLN A 79 -0.02 -0.58 10.89
N GLU A 80 -1.26 -0.81 11.25
CA GLU A 80 -2.37 -0.13 10.58
C GLU A 80 -2.24 1.38 10.70
N GLU A 81 -1.83 1.87 11.85
CA GLU A 81 -1.67 3.30 12.05
C GLU A 81 -0.56 3.89 11.18
N ASP A 82 0.46 3.09 10.85
CA ASP A 82 1.50 3.57 9.96
C ASP A 82 0.96 3.84 8.56
N ILE A 83 0.06 2.97 8.12
CA ILE A 83 -0.55 3.12 6.81
C ILE A 83 -1.46 4.36 6.80
N ILE A 84 -2.26 4.50 7.84
CA ILE A 84 -3.17 5.64 7.95
C ILE A 84 -2.38 6.93 7.98
N ASP A 85 -1.29 6.95 8.75
CA ASP A 85 -0.45 8.11 8.86
C ASP A 85 0.16 8.49 7.52
N ALA A 86 0.60 7.49 6.77
CA ALA A 86 1.18 7.73 5.45
C ALA A 86 0.15 8.27 4.47
N ILE A 87 -1.09 7.81 4.57
CA ILE A 87 -2.16 8.30 3.70
C ILE A 87 -2.48 9.75 4.01
N LEU A 88 -2.53 10.09 5.28
CA LEU A 88 -2.95 11.44 5.69
C LEU A 88 -1.85 12.46 5.60
N TYR A 89 -0.62 12.07 5.91
CA TYR A 89 0.45 13.04 6.03
C TYR A 89 1.63 12.77 5.12
N GLY A 90 1.57 11.66 4.48
CA GLY A 90 2.51 11.16 3.52
C GLY A 90 3.68 11.90 3.15
#